data_25058d4a4ee6849daa9d4e9f17630ace
#
_entry.id   25058d4a4ee6849daa9d4e9f17630ace
#
_cell.length_a   1.000
_cell.length_b   1.000
_cell.length_c   1.000
_cell.angle_alpha   90.00
_cell.angle_beta   90.00
_cell.angle_gamma   90.00
#
_symmetry.space_group_name_H-M   'P 1'
#
loop_
_entity.id
_entity.type
_entity.pdbx_description
1 polymer ?
#
loop_
_entity_poly.entity_id
_entity_poly.type
_entity_poly.pdbx_seq_one_letter_code
_entity_poly.pdbx_strand_id
1 'polypeptide(L)'
;MFLAVNYLGTGWLPLLFAIMGRVDAFCEHLPFLPTHLSDKIMQVLSSLFPRHLPKRMRDYRQRFEHHLILQMGNDGIEEASRYLNSIFPSESGDFFTCTKEEGKKALLHRFAAAGAAVRYRAVHARDVEDIVALDIALRRNDEQWYEHLPSDIEAKLLHRLYYGHFFCHVFHQDYIVAKGNDCQAIEETMWGLLDKRGAEYPAEHNVGHLYHAKPALIEHYRSLDPCNAFNPGIGRTTKWLNWNAGSKPN
;
A
#
# COMPACT_ATOMS: atom_id res chain seq x y z
N MET A 1 -8.64 2.56 -15.51
CA MET A 1 -8.28 3.83 -14.85
C MET A 1 -7.18 4.58 -15.59
N PHE A 2 -5.95 4.05 -15.72
CA PHE A 2 -4.83 4.74 -16.40
C PHE A 2 -5.11 5.16 -17.84
N LEU A 3 -5.85 4.36 -18.58
CA LEU A 3 -6.26 4.70 -19.95
C LEU A 3 -7.17 5.91 -19.98
N ALA A 4 -8.17 5.95 -19.07
CA ALA A 4 -9.05 7.10 -18.98
C ALA A 4 -8.27 8.38 -18.63
N VAL A 5 -7.31 8.30 -17.71
CA VAL A 5 -6.45 9.44 -17.35
C VAL A 5 -5.57 9.89 -18.53
N ASN A 6 -4.99 8.96 -19.26
CA ASN A 6 -4.11 9.28 -20.40
C ASN A 6 -4.83 9.88 -21.60
N TYR A 7 -6.06 9.45 -21.87
CA TYR A 7 -6.81 9.86 -23.06
C TYR A 7 -7.88 10.93 -22.77
N LEU A 8 -8.47 10.92 -21.58
CA LEU A 8 -9.57 11.80 -21.20
C LEU A 8 -9.19 12.84 -20.14
N GLY A 9 -7.98 12.73 -19.58
CA GLY A 9 -7.54 13.57 -18.47
C GLY A 9 -8.17 13.19 -17.12
N THR A 10 -7.77 13.89 -16.07
CA THR A 10 -8.22 13.60 -14.69
C THR A 10 -9.65 14.06 -14.41
N GLY A 11 -10.18 15.01 -15.18
CA GLY A 11 -11.52 15.57 -14.97
C GLY A 11 -12.66 14.55 -15.13
N TRP A 12 -12.45 13.47 -15.84
CA TRP A 12 -13.45 12.42 -16.04
C TRP A 12 -13.45 11.32 -14.97
N LEU A 13 -12.43 11.31 -14.11
CA LEU A 13 -12.30 10.27 -13.07
C LEU A 13 -13.51 10.21 -12.11
N PRO A 14 -14.03 11.33 -11.57
CA PRO A 14 -15.18 11.27 -10.68
C PRO A 14 -16.42 10.68 -11.35
N LEU A 15 -16.65 11.04 -12.62
CA LEU A 15 -17.77 10.50 -13.39
C LEU A 15 -17.59 9.00 -13.65
N LEU A 16 -16.39 8.58 -14.03
CA LEU A 16 -16.08 7.17 -14.26
C LEU A 16 -16.32 6.34 -12.99
N PHE A 17 -15.81 6.80 -11.83
CA PHE A 17 -16.04 6.13 -10.56
C PHE A 17 -17.52 6.10 -10.16
N ALA A 18 -18.24 7.18 -10.39
CA ALA A 18 -19.68 7.23 -10.11
C ALA A 18 -20.47 6.23 -10.98
N ILE A 19 -20.11 6.09 -12.26
CA ILE A 19 -20.73 5.10 -13.16
C ILE A 19 -20.38 3.69 -12.70
N MET A 20 -19.11 3.40 -12.42
CA MET A 20 -18.66 2.10 -11.95
C MET A 20 -19.40 1.69 -10.66
N GLY A 21 -19.46 2.58 -9.67
CA GLY A 21 -20.17 2.34 -8.42
C GLY A 21 -21.66 2.07 -8.61
N ARG A 22 -22.34 2.78 -9.52
CA ARG A 22 -23.75 2.51 -9.84
C ARG A 22 -23.95 1.18 -10.54
N VAL A 23 -23.04 0.82 -11.46
CA VAL A 23 -23.10 -0.48 -12.15
C VAL A 23 -22.90 -1.61 -11.16
N ASP A 24 -21.90 -1.52 -10.28
CA ASP A 24 -21.62 -2.55 -9.28
C ASP A 24 -22.79 -2.67 -8.30
N ALA A 25 -23.31 -1.56 -7.76
CA ALA A 25 -24.49 -1.55 -6.89
C ALA A 25 -25.73 -2.17 -7.56
N PHE A 26 -25.95 -1.92 -8.84
CA PHE A 26 -27.03 -2.56 -9.59
C PHE A 26 -26.79 -4.07 -9.74
N CYS A 27 -25.56 -4.47 -10.05
CA CYS A 27 -25.21 -5.89 -10.22
C CYS A 27 -25.30 -6.69 -8.92
N GLU A 28 -25.03 -6.08 -7.78
CA GLU A 28 -25.17 -6.73 -6.46
C GLU A 28 -26.60 -7.18 -6.14
N HIS A 29 -27.61 -6.53 -6.75
CA HIS A 29 -29.01 -6.94 -6.62
C HIS A 29 -29.38 -8.13 -7.52
N LEU A 30 -28.49 -8.56 -8.40
CA LEU A 30 -28.73 -9.63 -9.36
C LEU A 30 -27.85 -10.85 -9.04
N PRO A 31 -28.39 -11.88 -8.36
CA PRO A 31 -27.60 -13.00 -7.81
C PRO A 31 -26.88 -13.86 -8.85
N PHE A 32 -27.21 -13.70 -10.12
CA PHE A 32 -26.55 -14.40 -11.24
C PHE A 32 -25.37 -13.63 -11.84
N LEU A 33 -25.18 -12.37 -11.46
CA LEU A 33 -24.04 -11.58 -11.92
C LEU A 33 -22.86 -11.68 -10.94
N PRO A 34 -21.62 -11.69 -11.46
CA PRO A 34 -20.47 -11.73 -10.59
C PRO A 34 -20.29 -10.41 -9.85
N THR A 35 -19.91 -10.47 -8.59
CA THR A 35 -19.50 -9.30 -7.80
C THR A 35 -18.33 -8.58 -8.49
N HIS A 36 -18.27 -7.26 -8.33
CA HIS A 36 -17.25 -6.40 -8.95
C HIS A 36 -17.17 -6.56 -10.47
N LEU A 37 -18.33 -6.59 -11.13
CA LEU A 37 -18.42 -6.76 -12.59
C LEU A 37 -17.67 -5.65 -13.33
N SER A 38 -17.75 -4.41 -12.86
CA SER A 38 -17.07 -3.27 -13.47
C SER A 38 -15.55 -3.47 -13.50
N ASP A 39 -14.96 -3.98 -12.43
CA ASP A 39 -13.54 -4.28 -12.36
C ASP A 39 -13.11 -5.39 -13.32
N LYS A 40 -13.92 -6.43 -13.43
CA LYS A 40 -13.67 -7.54 -14.37
C LYS A 40 -13.74 -7.09 -15.82
N ILE A 41 -14.74 -6.28 -16.16
CA ILE A 41 -14.87 -5.67 -17.50
C ILE A 41 -13.65 -4.77 -17.78
N MET A 42 -13.26 -3.92 -16.83
CA MET A 42 -12.10 -3.05 -16.97
C MET A 42 -10.80 -3.85 -17.12
N GLN A 43 -10.69 -5.01 -16.46
CA GLN A 43 -9.54 -5.91 -16.62
C GLN A 43 -9.45 -6.46 -18.04
N VAL A 44 -10.56 -6.93 -18.61
CA VAL A 44 -10.62 -7.41 -20.00
C VAL A 44 -10.31 -6.28 -20.96
N LEU A 45 -10.97 -5.13 -20.82
CA LEU A 45 -10.74 -3.96 -21.67
C LEU A 45 -9.29 -3.48 -21.59
N SER A 46 -8.64 -3.56 -20.42
CA SER A 46 -7.24 -3.13 -20.27
C SER A 46 -6.26 -3.96 -21.10
N SER A 47 -6.60 -5.19 -21.45
CA SER A 47 -5.77 -6.05 -22.30
C SER A 47 -5.78 -5.62 -23.78
N LEU A 48 -6.80 -4.89 -24.21
CA LEU A 48 -6.96 -4.41 -25.59
C LEU A 48 -6.16 -3.15 -25.88
N PHE A 49 -5.61 -2.52 -24.87
CA PHE A 49 -4.90 -1.25 -25.00
C PHE A 49 -3.38 -1.41 -24.81
N PRO A 50 -2.57 -0.50 -25.36
CA PRO A 50 -1.14 -0.50 -25.16
C PRO A 50 -0.77 -0.44 -23.66
N ARG A 51 0.25 -1.18 -23.29
CA ARG A 51 0.75 -1.20 -21.91
C ARG A 51 1.24 0.20 -21.51
N HIS A 52 0.84 0.64 -20.31
CA HIS A 52 1.19 1.97 -19.81
C HIS A 52 2.69 2.15 -19.59
N LEU A 53 3.35 1.15 -18.97
CA LEU A 53 4.78 1.22 -18.73
C LEU A 53 5.60 1.17 -20.00
N PRO A 54 6.61 2.06 -20.15
CA PRO A 54 7.57 2.04 -21.25
C PRO A 54 8.25 0.67 -21.40
N LYS A 55 8.70 0.36 -22.62
CA LYS A 55 9.34 -0.93 -22.89
C LYS A 55 10.54 -1.17 -21.97
N ARG A 56 11.46 -0.20 -21.82
CA ARG A 56 12.63 -0.35 -20.95
C ARG A 56 12.27 -0.72 -19.52
N MET A 57 11.24 -0.09 -18.93
CA MET A 57 10.80 -0.41 -17.58
C MET A 57 10.20 -1.82 -17.48
N ARG A 58 9.48 -2.26 -18.53
CA ARG A 58 8.98 -3.63 -18.58
C ARG A 58 10.09 -4.66 -18.70
N ASP A 59 11.13 -4.35 -19.49
CA ASP A 59 12.31 -5.22 -19.63
C ASP A 59 13.07 -5.32 -18.29
N TYR A 60 13.22 -4.22 -17.57
CA TYR A 60 13.81 -4.21 -16.22
C TYR A 60 12.98 -5.02 -15.24
N ARG A 61 11.65 -4.90 -15.26
CA ARG A 61 10.76 -5.70 -14.41
C ARG A 61 10.86 -7.22 -14.66
N GLN A 62 11.29 -7.64 -15.84
CA GLN A 62 11.56 -9.05 -16.13
C GLN A 62 12.94 -9.52 -15.65
N ARG A 63 13.89 -8.59 -15.55
CA ARG A 63 15.28 -8.88 -15.17
C ARG A 63 15.51 -8.81 -13.67
N PHE A 64 14.82 -7.92 -12.98
CA PHE A 64 15.05 -7.61 -11.57
C PHE A 64 13.74 -7.73 -10.78
N GLU A 65 13.86 -8.21 -9.55
CA GLU A 65 12.74 -8.32 -8.61
C GLU A 65 12.45 -6.99 -7.93
N HIS A 66 13.50 -6.22 -7.57
CA HIS A 66 13.41 -4.97 -6.83
C HIS A 66 13.63 -3.77 -7.73
N HIS A 67 12.82 -2.74 -7.53
CA HIS A 67 12.86 -1.53 -8.36
C HIS A 67 12.82 -0.28 -7.50
N LEU A 68 13.75 0.65 -7.74
CA LEU A 68 13.77 1.97 -7.14
C LEU A 68 13.59 3.03 -8.22
N ILE A 69 12.65 3.94 -8.01
CA ILE A 69 12.45 5.11 -8.86
C ILE A 69 12.97 6.33 -8.10
N LEU A 70 14.03 6.94 -8.61
CA LEU A 70 14.61 8.16 -8.06
C LEU A 70 14.17 9.37 -8.87
N GLN A 71 13.63 10.36 -8.18
CA GLN A 71 13.36 11.68 -8.74
C GLN A 71 14.33 12.68 -8.07
N MET A 72 15.30 13.13 -8.83
CA MET A 72 16.32 14.06 -8.36
C MET A 72 16.08 15.44 -8.97
N GLY A 73 16.54 16.49 -8.28
CA GLY A 73 16.50 17.86 -8.75
C GLY A 73 17.86 18.55 -8.62
N ASN A 74 18.08 19.59 -9.40
CA ASN A 74 19.29 20.42 -9.38
C ASN A 74 20.59 19.59 -9.44
N ASP A 75 21.55 19.93 -8.62
CA ASP A 75 22.87 19.27 -8.57
C ASP A 75 22.81 17.79 -8.15
N GLY A 76 21.73 17.39 -7.48
CA GLY A 76 21.48 16.00 -7.09
C GLY A 76 21.34 15.02 -8.27
N ILE A 77 21.05 15.53 -9.48
CA ILE A 77 20.98 14.69 -10.69
C ILE A 77 22.37 14.16 -11.03
N GLU A 78 23.37 15.03 -11.04
CA GLU A 78 24.75 14.65 -11.35
C GLU A 78 25.37 13.80 -10.24
N GLU A 79 25.09 14.13 -8.99
CA GLU A 79 25.57 13.39 -7.83
C GLU A 79 25.00 11.95 -7.83
N ALA A 80 23.71 11.79 -8.00
CA ALA A 80 23.08 10.48 -8.10
C ALA A 80 23.61 9.67 -9.28
N SER A 81 23.81 10.30 -10.44
CA SER A 81 24.35 9.63 -11.62
C SER A 81 25.77 9.14 -11.39
N ARG A 82 26.64 9.95 -10.76
CA ARG A 82 28.01 9.56 -10.41
C ARG A 82 28.02 8.38 -9.43
N TYR A 83 27.19 8.46 -8.40
CA TYR A 83 27.06 7.40 -7.39
C TYR A 83 26.61 6.09 -8.01
N LEU A 84 25.53 6.08 -8.79
CA LEU A 84 25.02 4.90 -9.44
C LEU A 84 26.03 4.28 -10.42
N ASN A 85 26.76 5.08 -11.20
CA ASN A 85 27.82 4.62 -12.06
C ASN A 85 29.01 4.01 -11.30
N SER A 86 29.22 4.40 -10.05
CA SER A 86 30.30 3.81 -9.22
C SER A 86 29.91 2.47 -8.60
N ILE A 87 28.61 2.21 -8.42
CA ILE A 87 28.09 0.99 -7.77
C ILE A 87 27.88 -0.14 -8.79
N PHE A 88 27.10 0.12 -9.84
CA PHE A 88 26.55 -0.92 -10.70
C PHE A 88 27.54 -1.69 -11.58
N PRO A 89 28.77 -1.25 -11.86
CA PRO A 89 29.76 -2.15 -12.43
C PRO A 89 30.20 -3.28 -11.50
N SER A 90 30.10 -3.07 -10.17
CA SER A 90 30.57 -4.00 -9.13
C SER A 90 29.44 -4.78 -8.47
N GLU A 91 28.25 -4.16 -8.34
CA GLU A 91 27.10 -4.72 -7.67
C GLU A 91 26.11 -5.37 -8.65
N SER A 92 25.35 -6.34 -8.13
CA SER A 92 24.27 -6.96 -8.91
C SER A 92 23.13 -5.97 -9.10
N GLY A 93 22.91 -5.55 -10.33
CA GLY A 93 21.85 -4.60 -10.65
C GLY A 93 22.14 -3.85 -11.94
N ASP A 94 21.29 -2.86 -12.21
CA ASP A 94 21.44 -1.99 -13.38
C ASP A 94 20.58 -0.73 -13.19
N PHE A 95 20.87 0.34 -13.86
CA PHE A 95 20.05 1.54 -13.84
C PHE A 95 19.99 2.22 -15.21
N PHE A 96 19.03 3.08 -15.40
CA PHE A 96 18.98 3.96 -16.56
C PHE A 96 18.31 5.30 -16.21
N THR A 97 18.72 6.33 -16.90
CA THR A 97 18.07 7.64 -16.82
C THR A 97 16.84 7.64 -17.72
N CYS A 98 15.69 7.97 -17.14
CA CYS A 98 14.43 8.08 -17.85
C CYS A 98 14.41 9.31 -18.75
N THR A 99 13.81 9.20 -19.92
CA THR A 99 13.34 10.38 -20.63
C THR A 99 12.21 11.06 -19.86
N LYS A 100 11.90 12.31 -20.15
CA LYS A 100 10.81 13.05 -19.51
C LYS A 100 9.46 12.31 -19.58
N GLU A 101 9.18 11.68 -20.72
CA GLU A 101 7.94 10.91 -20.90
C GLU A 101 7.94 9.59 -20.13
N GLU A 102 9.07 8.90 -20.06
CA GLU A 102 9.22 7.70 -19.24
C GLU A 102 9.07 8.03 -17.76
N GLY A 103 9.69 9.11 -17.28
CA GLY A 103 9.58 9.57 -15.90
C GLY A 103 8.14 9.90 -15.50
N LYS A 104 7.38 10.61 -16.34
CA LYS A 104 5.96 10.88 -16.13
C LYS A 104 5.16 9.58 -16.01
N LYS A 105 5.39 8.62 -16.89
CA LYS A 105 4.71 7.31 -16.84
C LYS A 105 5.08 6.50 -15.62
N ALA A 106 6.34 6.54 -15.19
CA ALA A 106 6.81 5.89 -13.97
C ALA A 106 6.11 6.44 -12.72
N LEU A 107 6.08 7.77 -12.58
CA LEU A 107 5.40 8.43 -11.46
C LEU A 107 3.89 8.16 -11.44
N LEU A 108 3.25 8.11 -12.61
CA LEU A 108 1.85 7.74 -12.70
C LEU A 108 1.61 6.27 -12.33
N HIS A 109 2.54 5.38 -12.67
CA HIS A 109 2.45 3.95 -12.36
C HIS A 109 2.45 3.66 -10.85
N ARG A 110 3.05 4.51 -10.04
CA ARG A 110 3.02 4.41 -8.57
C ARG A 110 1.58 4.32 -8.03
N PHE A 111 0.61 5.05 -8.62
CA PHE A 111 -0.80 4.94 -8.24
C PHE A 111 -1.42 3.59 -8.63
N ALA A 112 -0.92 2.95 -9.70
CA ALA A 112 -1.34 1.60 -10.03
C ALA A 112 -0.79 0.57 -9.03
N ALA A 113 0.44 0.76 -8.57
CA ALA A 113 1.04 -0.09 -7.56
C ALA A 113 0.26 0.00 -6.24
N ALA A 114 0.00 1.22 -5.76
CA ALA A 114 -0.77 1.45 -4.53
C ALA A 114 -2.19 0.85 -4.55
N GLY A 115 -2.82 0.75 -5.73
CA GLY A 115 -4.15 0.11 -5.88
C GLY A 115 -4.11 -1.35 -6.32
N ALA A 116 -2.94 -1.96 -6.43
CA ALA A 116 -2.81 -3.29 -7.04
C ALA A 116 -3.47 -4.39 -6.22
N ALA A 117 -3.29 -4.39 -4.90
CA ALA A 117 -3.87 -5.36 -3.99
C ALA A 117 -5.40 -5.30 -4.02
N VAL A 118 -5.97 -4.11 -3.88
CA VAL A 118 -7.43 -3.88 -3.91
C VAL A 118 -8.02 -4.35 -5.24
N ARG A 119 -7.34 -4.03 -6.34
CA ARG A 119 -7.77 -4.48 -7.67
C ARG A 119 -7.68 -5.99 -7.84
N TYR A 120 -6.62 -6.60 -7.35
CA TYR A 120 -6.46 -8.05 -7.39
C TYR A 120 -7.60 -8.74 -6.63
N ARG A 121 -7.88 -8.28 -5.41
CA ARG A 121 -9.00 -8.80 -4.60
C ARG A 121 -10.35 -8.69 -5.35
N ALA A 122 -10.65 -7.55 -5.96
CA ALA A 122 -11.90 -7.35 -6.70
C ALA A 122 -12.05 -8.32 -7.88
N VAL A 123 -10.97 -8.57 -8.62
CA VAL A 123 -10.98 -9.48 -9.76
C VAL A 123 -11.03 -10.95 -9.33
N HIS A 124 -10.33 -11.31 -8.24
CA HIS A 124 -10.15 -12.67 -7.73
C HIS A 124 -10.94 -12.94 -6.43
N ALA A 125 -12.09 -12.32 -6.25
CA ALA A 125 -12.88 -12.38 -5.01
C ALA A 125 -13.28 -13.81 -4.57
N ARG A 126 -13.19 -14.79 -5.46
CA ARG A 126 -13.44 -16.21 -5.11
C ARG A 126 -12.29 -16.86 -4.36
N ASP A 127 -11.06 -16.41 -4.64
CA ASP A 127 -9.83 -17.01 -4.13
C ASP A 127 -9.23 -16.19 -2.98
N VAL A 128 -9.65 -14.93 -2.85
CA VAL A 128 -9.12 -13.96 -1.88
C VAL A 128 -10.11 -13.78 -0.73
N GLU A 129 -9.62 -13.90 0.51
CA GLU A 129 -10.42 -13.55 1.69
C GLU A 129 -10.44 -12.03 1.88
N ASP A 130 -9.30 -11.46 2.15
CA ASP A 130 -9.10 -10.02 2.28
C ASP A 130 -7.62 -9.65 2.08
N ILE A 131 -7.29 -8.41 2.34
CA ILE A 131 -5.95 -7.85 2.29
C ILE A 131 -5.57 -7.45 3.71
N VAL A 132 -4.44 -7.95 4.20
CA VAL A 132 -3.75 -7.38 5.36
C VAL A 132 -2.80 -6.32 4.84
N ALA A 133 -3.11 -5.07 5.14
CA ALA A 133 -2.36 -3.91 4.69
C ALA A 133 -1.64 -3.27 5.87
N LEU A 134 -0.31 -3.37 5.88
CA LEU A 134 0.54 -2.82 6.93
C LEU A 134 1.27 -1.58 6.42
N ASP A 135 1.29 -0.58 7.26
CA ASP A 135 1.93 0.71 7.02
C ASP A 135 2.99 0.92 8.10
N ILE A 136 4.25 0.72 7.77
CA ILE A 136 5.33 0.55 8.73
C ILE A 136 6.49 1.52 8.50
N ALA A 137 7.10 1.97 9.60
CA ALA A 137 8.38 2.66 9.59
C ALA A 137 9.45 1.76 10.22
N LEU A 138 10.46 1.42 9.44
CA LEU A 138 11.60 0.65 9.90
C LEU A 138 12.65 1.56 10.53
N ARG A 139 13.52 0.98 11.36
CA ARG A 139 14.70 1.69 11.86
C ARG A 139 15.63 2.05 10.71
N ARG A 140 16.30 3.20 10.78
CA ARG A 140 17.19 3.69 9.71
C ARG A 140 18.33 2.75 9.34
N ASN A 141 18.77 1.94 10.26
CA ASN A 141 19.84 0.97 10.07
C ASN A 141 19.33 -0.45 9.82
N ASP A 142 18.03 -0.62 9.55
CA ASP A 142 17.46 -1.91 9.19
C ASP A 142 17.69 -2.15 7.68
N GLU A 143 18.50 -3.14 7.37
CA GLU A 143 18.82 -3.53 5.99
C GLU A 143 17.75 -4.42 5.37
N GLN A 144 16.87 -5.00 6.19
CA GLN A 144 15.79 -5.86 5.74
C GLN A 144 14.49 -5.08 5.61
N TRP A 145 14.17 -4.64 4.42
CA TRP A 145 12.98 -3.84 4.15
C TRP A 145 11.70 -4.64 3.92
N TYR A 146 11.76 -5.97 3.98
CA TYR A 146 10.62 -6.89 3.89
C TYR A 146 10.66 -7.93 5.02
N GLU A 147 9.51 -8.58 5.25
CA GLU A 147 9.36 -9.54 6.34
C GLU A 147 9.78 -10.96 5.93
N HIS A 148 10.50 -11.64 6.82
CA HIS A 148 10.65 -13.09 6.78
C HIS A 148 9.50 -13.71 7.55
N LEU A 149 8.48 -14.15 6.83
CA LEU A 149 7.27 -14.68 7.44
C LEU A 149 7.47 -16.15 7.86
N PRO A 150 6.86 -16.57 8.98
CA PRO A 150 6.73 -17.99 9.32
C PRO A 150 6.01 -18.76 8.21
N SER A 151 6.41 -20.01 8.00
CA SER A 151 5.88 -20.84 6.90
C SER A 151 4.37 -21.08 6.98
N ASP A 152 3.80 -21.10 8.18
CA ASP A 152 2.36 -21.24 8.41
C ASP A 152 1.59 -19.97 8.02
N ILE A 153 2.22 -18.80 8.07
CA ILE A 153 1.67 -17.54 7.55
C ILE A 153 1.85 -17.49 6.03
N GLU A 154 3.05 -17.81 5.52
CA GLU A 154 3.30 -17.81 4.07
C GLU A 154 2.33 -18.69 3.31
N ALA A 155 2.00 -19.87 3.84
CA ALA A 155 1.05 -20.81 3.24
C ALA A 155 -0.38 -20.26 3.11
N LYS A 156 -0.73 -19.22 3.85
CA LYS A 156 -2.05 -18.56 3.82
C LYS A 156 -2.10 -17.38 2.86
N LEU A 157 -0.98 -17.01 2.24
CA LEU A 157 -0.88 -15.84 1.38
C LEU A 157 -0.81 -16.23 -0.09
N LEU A 158 -1.60 -15.56 -0.93
CA LEU A 158 -1.51 -15.69 -2.38
C LEU A 158 -0.40 -14.81 -2.96
N HIS A 159 -0.29 -13.58 -2.48
CA HIS A 159 0.71 -12.62 -2.94
C HIS A 159 1.15 -11.70 -1.80
N ARG A 160 2.35 -11.16 -1.96
CA ARG A 160 2.95 -10.14 -1.10
C ARG A 160 3.38 -8.98 -1.99
N LEU A 161 2.97 -7.77 -1.65
CA LEU A 161 3.34 -6.56 -2.36
C LEU A 161 4.08 -5.64 -1.39
N TYR A 162 5.26 -5.22 -1.78
CA TYR A 162 6.09 -4.29 -1.01
C TYR A 162 6.35 -3.06 -1.84
N TYR A 163 6.02 -1.91 -1.31
CA TYR A 163 6.34 -0.62 -1.90
C TYR A 163 6.45 0.43 -0.79
N GLY A 164 7.12 1.54 -1.07
CA GLY A 164 7.32 2.52 -0.01
C GLY A 164 8.05 3.76 -0.46
N HIS A 165 8.33 4.59 0.52
CA HIS A 165 9.06 5.83 0.39
C HIS A 165 10.46 5.65 0.96
N PHE A 166 11.39 5.27 0.11
CA PHE A 166 12.74 4.86 0.49
C PHE A 166 13.44 5.84 1.44
N PHE A 167 13.42 7.14 1.16
CA PHE A 167 14.10 8.13 2.00
C PHE A 167 13.46 8.38 3.36
N CYS A 168 12.19 8.04 3.53
CA CYS A 168 11.48 8.15 4.81
C CYS A 168 11.53 6.87 5.63
N HIS A 169 12.01 5.77 5.06
CA HIS A 169 11.92 4.42 5.65
C HIS A 169 10.49 3.99 6.00
N VAL A 170 9.52 4.48 5.22
CA VAL A 170 8.12 4.10 5.34
C VAL A 170 7.78 3.10 4.25
N PHE A 171 7.27 1.94 4.65
CA PHE A 171 6.93 0.85 3.75
C PHE A 171 5.47 0.47 3.89
N HIS A 172 4.86 0.24 2.74
CA HIS A 172 3.52 -0.33 2.65
C HIS A 172 3.66 -1.78 2.24
N GLN A 173 3.08 -2.66 3.04
CA GLN A 173 3.12 -4.11 2.82
C GLN A 173 1.69 -4.61 2.70
N ASP A 174 1.29 -5.03 1.50
CA ASP A 174 -0.01 -5.62 1.25
C ASP A 174 0.12 -7.13 1.09
N TYR A 175 -0.56 -7.87 1.94
CA TYR A 175 -0.61 -9.32 1.93
C TYR A 175 -2.00 -9.79 1.49
N ILE A 176 -2.05 -10.46 0.36
CA ILE A 176 -3.30 -10.98 -0.18
C ILE A 176 -3.57 -12.35 0.41
N VAL A 177 -4.55 -12.41 1.31
CA VAL A 177 -4.88 -13.62 2.07
C VAL A 177 -5.78 -14.53 1.25
N ALA A 178 -5.44 -15.81 1.21
CA ALA A 178 -6.22 -16.85 0.56
C ALA A 178 -7.56 -17.07 1.27
N LYS A 179 -8.59 -17.44 0.49
CA LYS A 179 -9.95 -17.67 0.99
C LYS A 179 -9.99 -18.68 2.14
N GLY A 180 -10.81 -18.39 3.14
CA GLY A 180 -11.01 -19.24 4.32
C GLY A 180 -10.01 -19.05 5.45
N ASN A 181 -9.11 -18.08 5.37
CA ASN A 181 -8.16 -17.76 6.44
C ASN A 181 -8.58 -16.54 7.24
N ASP A 182 -8.21 -16.51 8.51
CA ASP A 182 -8.48 -15.40 9.42
C ASP A 182 -7.44 -14.28 9.23
N CYS A 183 -7.87 -13.22 8.56
CA CYS A 183 -7.02 -12.05 8.30
C CYS A 183 -6.60 -11.33 9.57
N GLN A 184 -7.46 -11.26 10.58
CA GLN A 184 -7.14 -10.60 11.84
C GLN A 184 -6.04 -11.34 12.59
N ALA A 185 -6.13 -12.66 12.69
CA ALA A 185 -5.11 -13.48 13.34
C ALA A 185 -3.75 -13.39 12.62
N ILE A 186 -3.77 -13.30 11.27
CA ILE A 186 -2.56 -13.09 10.48
C ILE A 186 -1.95 -11.71 10.79
N GLU A 187 -2.77 -10.66 10.79
CA GLU A 187 -2.33 -9.29 11.06
C GLU A 187 -1.74 -9.16 12.48
N GLU A 188 -2.39 -9.71 13.49
CA GLU A 188 -1.88 -9.73 14.86
C GLU A 188 -0.53 -10.45 14.98
N THR A 189 -0.35 -11.56 14.25
CA THR A 189 0.93 -12.26 14.18
C THR A 189 2.01 -11.37 13.55
N MET A 190 1.69 -10.66 12.47
CA MET A 190 2.61 -9.75 11.80
C MET A 190 3.00 -8.56 12.69
N TRP A 191 2.08 -8.01 13.46
CA TRP A 191 2.41 -6.98 14.46
C TRP A 191 3.43 -7.48 15.47
N GLY A 192 3.29 -8.71 15.94
CA GLY A 192 4.27 -9.32 16.86
C GLY A 192 5.67 -9.50 16.22
N LEU A 193 5.76 -9.72 14.90
CA LEU A 193 7.03 -9.76 14.20
C LEU A 193 7.65 -8.36 14.06
N LEU A 194 6.83 -7.37 13.73
CA LEU A 194 7.25 -5.96 13.65
C LEU A 194 7.74 -5.42 14.98
N ASP A 195 7.07 -5.75 16.08
CA ASP A 195 7.49 -5.36 17.43
C ASP A 195 8.87 -5.93 17.79
N LYS A 196 9.16 -7.19 17.43
CA LYS A 196 10.48 -7.81 17.64
C LYS A 196 11.59 -7.10 16.86
N ARG A 197 11.28 -6.55 15.69
CA ARG A 197 12.20 -5.74 14.89
C ARG A 197 12.32 -4.29 15.39
N GLY A 198 11.44 -3.86 16.30
CA GLY A 198 11.35 -2.47 16.75
C GLY A 198 10.88 -1.52 15.64
N ALA A 199 10.06 -2.01 14.74
CA ALA A 199 9.36 -1.20 13.76
C ALA A 199 8.21 -0.41 14.40
N GLU A 200 7.90 0.76 13.83
CA GLU A 200 6.74 1.55 14.22
C GLU A 200 5.61 1.37 13.21
N TYR A 201 4.39 1.22 13.72
CA TYR A 201 3.18 1.09 12.91
C TYR A 201 1.96 1.65 13.69
N PRO A 202 0.99 2.27 13.02
CA PRO A 202 1.05 2.66 11.63
C PRO A 202 2.04 3.81 11.40
N ALA A 203 2.70 3.86 10.25
CA ALA A 203 3.62 4.93 9.92
C ALA A 203 2.90 6.20 9.42
N GLU A 204 1.91 6.03 8.54
CA GLU A 204 1.18 7.13 7.89
C GLU A 204 -0.34 7.01 8.01
N HIS A 205 -0.90 5.80 7.87
CA HIS A 205 -2.34 5.58 7.71
C HIS A 205 -2.95 4.72 8.80
N ASN A 206 -4.27 4.79 8.95
CA ASN A 206 -5.07 3.95 9.85
C ASN A 206 -4.80 4.16 11.35
N VAL A 207 -4.18 5.26 11.74
CA VAL A 207 -4.04 5.61 13.16
C VAL A 207 -5.42 5.70 13.79
N GLY A 208 -5.63 4.90 14.82
CA GLY A 208 -6.85 4.95 15.59
C GLY A 208 -7.97 3.98 15.19
N HIS A 209 -7.87 3.35 14.03
CA HIS A 209 -8.88 2.37 13.60
C HIS A 209 -8.45 0.92 13.85
N LEU A 210 -7.35 0.51 13.27
CA LEU A 210 -6.88 -0.87 13.32
C LEU A 210 -5.85 -1.08 14.43
N TYR A 211 -4.97 -0.14 14.65
CA TYR A 211 -3.81 -0.28 15.50
C TYR A 211 -4.05 0.20 16.92
N HIS A 212 -3.45 -0.50 17.86
CA HIS A 212 -3.34 -0.04 19.24
C HIS A 212 -2.22 1.00 19.35
N ALA A 213 -2.51 2.15 19.94
CA ALA A 213 -1.49 3.13 20.22
C ALA A 213 -0.49 2.57 21.26
N LYS A 214 0.81 2.68 20.96
CA LYS A 214 1.87 2.32 21.91
C LYS A 214 1.86 3.28 23.09
N PRO A 215 2.36 2.87 24.28
CA PRO A 215 2.29 3.70 25.50
C PRO A 215 2.81 5.13 25.33
N ALA A 216 3.94 5.30 24.63
CA ALA A 216 4.50 6.62 24.37
C ALA A 216 3.56 7.51 23.55
N LEU A 217 2.84 6.94 22.58
CA LEU A 217 1.89 7.65 21.75
C LEU A 217 0.63 8.03 22.55
N ILE A 218 0.15 7.15 23.43
CA ILE A 218 -0.97 7.44 24.34
C ILE A 218 -0.63 8.63 25.24
N GLU A 219 0.57 8.64 25.82
CA GLU A 219 1.02 9.74 26.68
C GLU A 219 1.15 11.05 25.89
N HIS A 220 1.63 10.98 24.66
CA HIS A 220 1.67 12.13 23.76
C HIS A 220 0.27 12.69 23.49
N TYR A 221 -0.71 11.84 23.20
CA TYR A 221 -2.10 12.27 23.01
C TYR A 221 -2.67 12.94 24.26
N ARG A 222 -2.42 12.37 25.45
CA ARG A 222 -2.85 12.95 26.72
C ARG A 222 -2.23 14.32 26.98
N SER A 223 -0.97 14.49 26.64
CA SER A 223 -0.30 15.78 26.81
C SER A 223 -0.86 16.90 25.90
N LEU A 224 -1.27 16.53 24.68
CA LEU A 224 -1.83 17.49 23.70
C LEU A 224 -3.33 17.77 23.92
N ASP A 225 -4.08 16.76 24.36
CA ASP A 225 -5.52 16.82 24.57
C ASP A 225 -5.91 16.23 25.95
N PRO A 226 -5.62 16.95 27.04
CA PRO A 226 -5.90 16.44 28.39
C PRO A 226 -7.39 16.16 28.64
N CYS A 227 -8.27 16.82 27.90
CA CYS A 227 -9.71 16.63 28.01
C CYS A 227 -10.23 15.43 27.19
N ASN A 228 -9.41 14.86 26.33
CA ASN A 228 -9.83 13.82 25.36
C ASN A 228 -11.04 14.26 24.52
N ALA A 229 -10.99 15.49 23.99
CA ALA A 229 -12.09 16.13 23.30
C ALA A 229 -12.00 16.07 21.78
N PHE A 230 -10.77 16.01 21.22
CA PHE A 230 -10.57 16.10 19.77
C PHE A 230 -10.77 14.76 19.05
N ASN A 231 -10.16 13.68 19.53
CA ASN A 231 -10.25 12.35 18.91
C ASN A 231 -10.45 11.25 19.96
N PRO A 232 -11.56 11.21 20.69
CA PRO A 232 -11.81 10.20 21.72
C PRO A 232 -11.76 8.77 21.13
N GLY A 233 -10.94 7.91 21.72
CA GLY A 233 -10.79 6.52 21.29
C GLY A 233 -9.74 6.31 20.17
N ILE A 234 -9.02 7.34 19.76
CA ILE A 234 -7.91 7.18 18.82
C ILE A 234 -6.89 6.17 19.35
N GLY A 235 -6.34 5.33 18.48
CA GLY A 235 -5.40 4.29 18.90
C GLY A 235 -6.02 3.25 19.84
N ARG A 236 -7.32 3.02 19.78
CA ARG A 236 -8.10 2.16 20.69
C ARG A 236 -7.94 2.57 22.16
N THR A 237 -7.71 3.85 22.41
CA THR A 237 -7.69 4.42 23.73
C THR A 237 -9.11 4.63 24.29
N THR A 238 -9.21 5.20 25.48
CA THR A 238 -10.53 5.49 26.07
C THR A 238 -11.30 6.56 25.29
N LYS A 239 -12.62 6.41 25.21
CA LYS A 239 -13.53 7.40 24.65
C LYS A 239 -14.07 8.39 25.70
N TRP A 240 -13.67 8.23 26.97
CA TRP A 240 -14.20 9.01 28.07
C TRP A 240 -13.44 10.33 28.24
N LEU A 241 -14.21 11.36 28.63
CA LEU A 241 -13.69 12.68 28.93
C LEU A 241 -12.56 12.61 30.00
N ASN A 242 -11.54 13.45 29.85
CA ASN A 242 -10.37 13.52 30.73
C ASN A 242 -9.63 12.17 30.86
N TRP A 243 -9.70 11.32 29.85
CA TRP A 243 -9.04 10.01 29.83
C TRP A 243 -9.45 9.06 30.97
N ASN A 244 -10.56 9.33 31.63
CA ASN A 244 -11.05 8.47 32.68
C ASN A 244 -11.47 7.11 32.08
N ALA A 245 -11.01 6.02 32.72
CA ALA A 245 -11.58 4.72 32.46
C ALA A 245 -13.00 4.77 33.06
N GLY A 246 -14.02 4.63 32.16
CA GLY A 246 -15.40 4.80 32.57
C GLY A 246 -15.73 3.99 33.86
N SER A 247 -15.99 4.69 34.93
CA SER A 247 -16.85 4.16 35.96
C SER A 247 -18.21 3.93 35.32
N LYS A 248 -18.70 2.69 35.30
CA LYS A 248 -20.09 2.42 34.95
C LYS A 248 -20.95 3.41 35.75
N PRO A 249 -21.91 4.09 35.11
CA PRO A 249 -22.92 4.80 35.90
C PRO A 249 -23.64 3.75 36.75
N ASN A 250 -23.69 4.01 38.05
CA ASN A 250 -24.50 3.24 39.01
C ASN A 250 -25.98 3.27 38.58
#